data_3e71c567719484e7fc015e37886aa8ef
#
_entry.id   3e71c567719484e7fc015e37886aa8ef
#
_cell.length_a   1.000
_cell.length_b   1.000
_cell.length_c   1.000
_cell.angle_alpha   90.00
_cell.angle_beta   90.00
_cell.angle_gamma   90.00
#
_symmetry.space_group_name_H-M   'P 1'
#
loop_
_entity.id
_entity.type
_entity.pdbx_description
1 polymer ?
#
loop_
_entity_poly.entity_id
_entity_poly.type
_entity_poly.pdbx_seq_one_letter_code
_entity_poly.pdbx_strand_id
1 'polypeptide(L)'
;MVRHAVSGGFTLLEMLLVIVIFGFLVTLVAPKIDLQKFTVDSAMQSAGTTLLVAQRLAVTRQHNIIVAFDTAAEAIRILDDANNNAKADPGEHVRVVSLSEHVVFGLGGAPPLGAWAGPVSFTKTFGTMPAVTFHRDGSASEAGAVYLTTARAAAGSGHAGDSRVIETDRATARVSWYRSAPPTWKRGF
;
A
#
# COMPACT_ATOMS: atom_id res chain seq x y z
N MET A 1 53.26 1.37 -41.04
CA MET A 1 52.01 1.76 -41.73
C MET A 1 50.92 1.92 -40.66
N VAL A 2 50.66 3.12 -40.22
CA VAL A 2 49.64 3.41 -39.17
C VAL A 2 48.33 3.70 -39.92
N ARG A 3 47.31 2.84 -39.69
CA ARG A 3 45.96 3.09 -40.21
C ARG A 3 45.29 4.11 -39.28
N HIS A 4 45.09 5.33 -39.78
CA HIS A 4 44.21 6.30 -39.12
C HIS A 4 42.77 5.78 -39.23
N ALA A 5 42.16 5.42 -38.09
CA ALA A 5 40.72 5.22 -38.00
C ALA A 5 40.03 6.57 -38.20
N VAL A 6 39.27 6.70 -39.27
CA VAL A 6 38.41 7.87 -39.51
C VAL A 6 37.29 7.82 -38.48
N SER A 7 37.35 8.66 -37.45
CA SER A 7 36.24 8.85 -36.53
C SER A 7 35.15 9.67 -37.25
N GLY A 8 34.16 8.98 -37.82
CA GLY A 8 32.98 9.61 -38.38
C GLY A 8 32.15 10.25 -37.25
N GLY A 9 32.06 11.55 -37.18
CA GLY A 9 31.14 12.27 -36.30
C GLY A 9 29.70 12.14 -36.82
N PHE A 10 28.72 12.18 -35.91
CA PHE A 10 27.30 12.20 -36.27
C PHE A 10 26.96 13.46 -37.07
N THR A 11 26.18 13.28 -38.14
CA THR A 11 25.66 14.42 -38.90
C THR A 11 24.50 15.08 -38.17
N LEU A 12 24.30 16.38 -38.42
CA LEU A 12 23.19 17.13 -37.86
C LEU A 12 21.84 16.53 -38.24
N LEU A 13 21.72 15.99 -39.46
CA LEU A 13 20.54 15.30 -39.97
C LEU A 13 20.27 14.00 -39.20
N GLU A 14 21.31 13.24 -38.82
CA GLU A 14 21.20 12.00 -38.07
C GLU A 14 20.72 12.23 -36.64
N MET A 15 21.23 13.30 -35.99
CA MET A 15 20.75 13.73 -34.68
C MET A 15 19.29 14.19 -34.72
N LEU A 16 18.89 14.91 -35.77
CA LEU A 16 17.52 15.33 -35.96
C LEU A 16 16.60 14.13 -36.16
N LEU A 17 17.00 13.14 -36.98
CA LEU A 17 16.24 11.90 -37.18
C LEU A 17 16.07 11.13 -35.89
N VAL A 18 17.12 11.00 -35.10
CA VAL A 18 17.07 10.32 -33.79
C VAL A 18 16.07 10.99 -32.85
N ILE A 19 16.11 12.33 -32.73
CA ILE A 19 15.18 13.08 -31.86
C ILE A 19 13.73 12.88 -32.31
N VAL A 20 13.46 12.91 -33.63
CA VAL A 20 12.11 12.68 -34.18
C VAL A 20 11.62 11.26 -33.86
N ILE A 21 12.46 10.24 -34.06
CA ILE A 21 12.10 8.86 -33.73
C ILE A 21 11.86 8.69 -32.23
N PHE A 22 12.74 9.25 -31.37
CA PHE A 22 12.53 9.23 -29.91
C PHE A 22 11.22 9.94 -29.50
N GLY A 23 10.92 11.11 -30.05
CA GLY A 23 9.68 11.82 -29.81
C GLY A 23 8.45 10.99 -30.18
N PHE A 24 8.50 10.29 -31.31
CA PHE A 24 7.43 9.39 -31.74
C PHE A 24 7.27 8.19 -30.81
N LEU A 25 8.37 7.54 -30.40
CA LEU A 25 8.34 6.41 -29.48
C LEU A 25 7.78 6.81 -28.10
N VAL A 26 8.18 7.96 -27.55
CA VAL A 26 7.67 8.47 -26.30
C VAL A 26 6.16 8.69 -26.36
N THR A 27 5.65 9.24 -27.46
CA THR A 27 4.20 9.49 -27.62
C THR A 27 3.37 8.20 -27.63
N LEU A 28 3.94 7.09 -28.14
CA LEU A 28 3.28 5.79 -28.15
C LEU A 28 3.29 5.07 -26.78
N VAL A 29 4.30 5.31 -25.95
CA VAL A 29 4.50 4.61 -24.68
C VAL A 29 3.86 5.37 -23.51
N ALA A 30 3.94 6.70 -23.49
CA ALA A 30 3.46 7.53 -22.38
C ALA A 30 2.01 7.25 -21.94
N PRO A 31 1.02 7.09 -22.84
CA PRO A 31 -0.36 6.84 -22.44
C PRO A 31 -0.60 5.43 -21.84
N LYS A 32 0.35 4.52 -21.92
CA LYS A 32 0.23 3.16 -21.37
C LYS A 32 0.70 3.04 -19.91
N ILE A 33 1.33 4.08 -19.37
CA ILE A 33 1.83 4.10 -18.00
C ILE A 33 0.73 4.58 -17.07
N ASP A 34 0.14 3.65 -16.30
CA ASP A 34 -0.87 3.98 -15.29
C ASP A 34 -0.19 4.26 -13.95
N LEU A 35 0.18 5.53 -13.73
CA LEU A 35 0.86 5.97 -12.51
C LEU A 35 0.05 5.72 -11.24
N GLN A 36 -1.30 5.71 -11.32
CA GLN A 36 -2.14 5.47 -10.14
C GLN A 36 -2.01 4.03 -9.62
N LYS A 37 -1.77 3.04 -10.49
CA LYS A 37 -1.48 1.68 -10.05
C LYS A 37 -0.17 1.58 -9.26
N PHE A 38 0.85 2.30 -9.69
CA PHE A 38 2.11 2.36 -8.93
C PHE A 38 1.91 3.03 -7.57
N THR A 39 1.11 4.09 -7.50
CA THR A 39 0.84 4.78 -6.24
C THR A 39 0.11 3.87 -5.25
N VAL A 40 -0.92 3.12 -5.68
CA VAL A 40 -1.63 2.19 -4.79
C VAL A 40 -0.78 0.98 -4.41
N ASP A 41 0.11 0.49 -5.29
CA ASP A 41 1.08 -0.56 -4.96
C ASP A 41 2.06 -0.08 -3.88
N SER A 42 2.59 1.12 -4.01
CA SER A 42 3.47 1.75 -3.01
C SER A 42 2.76 1.96 -1.67
N ALA A 43 1.50 2.43 -1.68
CA ALA A 43 0.70 2.59 -0.48
C ALA A 43 0.43 1.24 0.21
N MET A 44 0.14 0.18 -0.56
CA MET A 44 -0.01 -1.18 -0.04
C MET A 44 1.27 -1.68 0.62
N GLN A 45 2.44 -1.47 -0.01
CA GLN A 45 3.73 -1.83 0.59
C GLN A 45 3.99 -1.07 1.89
N SER A 46 3.73 0.23 1.91
CA SER A 46 3.89 1.07 3.09
C SER A 46 2.98 0.61 4.23
N ALA A 47 1.69 0.37 3.96
CA ALA A 47 0.74 -0.11 4.94
C ALA A 47 1.10 -1.51 5.47
N GLY A 48 1.43 -2.46 4.58
CA GLY A 48 1.84 -3.81 4.98
C GLY A 48 3.14 -3.81 5.78
N THR A 49 4.13 -3.00 5.39
CA THR A 49 5.37 -2.83 6.16
C THR A 49 5.09 -2.23 7.53
N THR A 50 4.15 -1.28 7.62
CA THR A 50 3.71 -0.68 8.88
C THR A 50 3.16 -1.74 9.84
N LEU A 51 2.32 -2.67 9.36
CA LEU A 51 1.80 -3.79 10.17
C LEU A 51 2.92 -4.73 10.63
N LEU A 52 3.86 -5.09 9.75
CA LEU A 52 5.00 -5.92 10.09
C LEU A 52 5.92 -5.25 11.14
N VAL A 53 6.16 -3.95 11.00
CA VAL A 53 6.95 -3.18 11.97
C VAL A 53 6.22 -3.12 13.30
N ALA A 54 4.90 -2.89 13.32
CA ALA A 54 4.10 -2.88 14.54
C ALA A 54 4.17 -4.22 15.27
N GLN A 55 4.05 -5.36 14.55
CA GLN A 55 4.22 -6.69 15.13
C GLN A 55 5.62 -6.87 15.76
N ARG A 56 6.68 -6.50 15.02
CA ARG A 56 8.05 -6.61 15.53
C ARG A 56 8.28 -5.73 16.76
N LEU A 57 7.73 -4.53 16.76
CA LEU A 57 7.81 -3.63 17.91
C LEU A 57 7.12 -4.21 19.14
N ALA A 58 5.92 -4.83 18.98
CA ALA A 58 5.21 -5.47 20.07
C ALA A 58 6.06 -6.57 20.73
N VAL A 59 6.68 -7.43 19.91
CA VAL A 59 7.58 -8.49 20.41
C VAL A 59 8.84 -7.90 21.05
N THR A 60 9.46 -6.91 20.42
CA THR A 60 10.75 -6.36 20.91
C THR A 60 10.56 -5.53 22.17
N ARG A 61 9.50 -4.75 22.28
CA ARG A 61 9.20 -3.89 23.43
C ARG A 61 8.43 -4.59 24.55
N GLN A 62 7.94 -5.80 24.29
CA GLN A 62 7.19 -6.64 25.24
C GLN A 62 5.88 -5.99 25.75
N HIS A 63 5.25 -5.13 24.93
CA HIS A 63 3.95 -4.56 25.19
C HIS A 63 3.12 -4.46 23.90
N ASN A 64 1.86 -4.07 24.02
CA ASN A 64 0.95 -4.03 22.89
C ASN A 64 1.27 -2.86 21.95
N ILE A 65 1.14 -3.09 20.65
CA ILE A 65 1.14 -2.03 19.65
C ILE A 65 -0.21 -2.05 18.94
N ILE A 66 -0.92 -0.93 18.99
CA ILE A 66 -2.23 -0.79 18.37
C ILE A 66 -2.06 -0.07 17.04
N VAL A 67 -2.60 -0.67 15.97
CA VAL A 67 -2.66 -0.06 14.64
C VAL A 67 -4.12 0.24 14.32
N ALA A 68 -4.46 1.53 14.26
CA ALA A 68 -5.79 2.01 13.95
C ALA A 68 -5.84 2.62 12.55
N PHE A 69 -6.93 2.39 11.84
CA PHE A 69 -7.14 2.83 10.47
C PHE A 69 -8.13 4.00 10.45
N ASP A 70 -7.61 5.19 10.29
CA ASP A 70 -8.39 6.42 10.16
C ASP A 70 -8.87 6.59 8.73
N THR A 71 -10.04 6.03 8.43
CA THR A 71 -10.61 6.07 7.07
C THR A 71 -11.14 7.45 6.69
N ALA A 72 -11.29 8.38 7.63
CA ALA A 72 -11.69 9.75 7.33
C ALA A 72 -10.49 10.63 6.99
N ALA A 73 -9.35 10.40 7.66
CA ALA A 73 -8.10 11.12 7.40
C ALA A 73 -7.18 10.39 6.42
N GLU A 74 -7.58 9.23 5.88
CA GLU A 74 -6.79 8.36 5.00
C GLU A 74 -5.38 8.11 5.58
N ALA A 75 -5.35 7.66 6.86
CA ALA A 75 -4.11 7.49 7.60
C ALA A 75 -4.14 6.24 8.50
N ILE A 76 -2.94 5.70 8.75
CA ILE A 76 -2.71 4.62 9.70
C ILE A 76 -2.08 5.23 10.95
N ARG A 77 -2.67 4.99 12.11
CA ARG A 77 -2.17 5.44 13.41
C ARG A 77 -1.61 4.27 14.18
N ILE A 78 -0.39 4.42 14.66
CA ILE A 78 0.32 3.39 15.43
C ILE A 78 0.50 3.94 16.82
N LEU A 79 -0.11 3.29 17.81
CA LEU A 79 0.03 3.62 19.23
C LEU A 79 0.95 2.59 19.89
N ASP A 80 1.91 3.10 20.62
CA ASP A 80 2.80 2.35 21.49
C ASP A 80 2.17 2.28 22.90
N ASP A 81 1.30 1.26 23.11
CA ASP A 81 0.51 1.08 24.35
C ASP A 81 1.38 0.42 25.43
N ALA A 82 2.22 1.23 26.07
CA ALA A 82 3.23 0.76 27.03
C ALA A 82 2.64 0.13 28.30
N ASN A 83 1.46 0.57 28.72
CA ASN A 83 0.79 0.05 29.89
C ASN A 83 -0.32 -0.98 29.59
N ASN A 84 -0.52 -1.29 28.29
CA ASN A 84 -1.48 -2.27 27.77
C ASN A 84 -2.94 -1.99 28.17
N ASN A 85 -3.32 -0.72 28.24
CA ASN A 85 -4.68 -0.30 28.61
C ASN A 85 -5.59 0.05 27.42
N ALA A 86 -5.04 -0.03 26.20
CA ALA A 86 -5.70 0.29 24.93
C ALA A 86 -6.19 1.75 24.83
N LYS A 87 -5.53 2.66 25.49
CA LYS A 87 -5.79 4.11 25.45
C LYS A 87 -4.51 4.85 25.10
N ALA A 88 -4.64 6.06 24.55
CA ALA A 88 -3.50 6.93 24.36
C ALA A 88 -3.28 7.75 25.63
N ASP A 89 -2.21 7.48 26.33
CA ASP A 89 -1.85 8.14 27.58
C ASP A 89 -0.71 9.16 27.40
N PRO A 90 -0.58 10.14 28.29
CA PRO A 90 0.57 11.05 28.29
C PRO A 90 1.89 10.29 28.40
N GLY A 91 2.78 10.50 27.43
CA GLY A 91 4.08 9.81 27.34
C GLY A 91 4.12 8.64 26.39
N GLU A 92 2.99 8.21 25.86
CA GLU A 92 2.91 7.21 24.81
C GLU A 92 3.07 7.85 23.41
N HIS A 93 3.72 7.13 22.51
CA HIS A 93 3.98 7.64 21.19
C HIS A 93 2.90 7.21 20.19
N VAL A 94 2.24 8.20 19.59
CA VAL A 94 1.36 7.97 18.43
C VAL A 94 2.07 8.41 17.17
N ARG A 95 2.34 7.46 16.28
CA ARG A 95 2.87 7.72 14.95
C ARG A 95 1.73 7.69 13.93
N VAL A 96 1.69 8.66 13.04
CA VAL A 96 0.72 8.73 11.95
C VAL A 96 1.45 8.52 10.62
N VAL A 97 0.92 7.61 9.80
CA VAL A 97 1.38 7.33 8.43
C VAL A 97 0.21 7.61 7.50
N SER A 98 0.24 8.75 6.81
CA SER A 98 -0.77 9.08 5.80
C SER A 98 -0.62 8.19 4.57
N LEU A 99 -1.73 7.83 3.95
CA LEU A 99 -1.72 7.19 2.65
C LEU A 99 -1.17 8.15 1.58
N SER A 100 -0.68 7.58 0.49
CA SER A 100 -0.24 8.37 -0.65
C SER A 100 -1.40 9.14 -1.25
N GLU A 101 -1.11 10.27 -1.87
CA GLU A 101 -2.11 11.07 -2.57
C GLU A 101 -2.92 10.22 -3.58
N HIS A 102 -4.22 10.45 -3.66
CA HIS A 102 -5.17 9.70 -4.49
C HIS A 102 -5.37 8.21 -4.11
N VAL A 103 -4.86 7.77 -2.96
CA VAL A 103 -5.15 6.43 -2.40
C VAL A 103 -6.06 6.57 -1.20
N VAL A 104 -7.10 5.76 -1.16
CA VAL A 104 -8.12 5.76 -0.10
C VAL A 104 -8.37 4.34 0.41
N PHE A 105 -8.92 4.22 1.61
CA PHE A 105 -9.43 2.95 2.11
C PHE A 105 -10.73 2.59 1.38
N GLY A 106 -10.77 1.45 0.73
CA GLY A 106 -11.97 1.00 -0.01
C GLY A 106 -11.72 -0.17 -0.94
N LEU A 107 -12.81 -0.82 -1.37
CA LEU A 107 -12.78 -1.94 -2.29
C LEU A 107 -12.69 -1.50 -3.76
N GLY A 108 -13.05 -0.24 -4.10
CA GLY A 108 -12.98 0.28 -5.47
C GLY A 108 -13.74 -0.55 -6.51
N GLY A 109 -14.86 -1.20 -6.12
CA GLY A 109 -15.62 -2.09 -6.98
C GLY A 109 -15.04 -3.51 -7.13
N ALA A 110 -13.94 -3.84 -6.43
CA ALA A 110 -13.46 -5.21 -6.37
C ALA A 110 -14.33 -6.07 -5.44
N PRO A 111 -14.47 -7.38 -5.69
CA PRO A 111 -15.21 -8.27 -4.80
C PRO A 111 -14.48 -8.41 -3.45
N PRO A 112 -15.19 -8.70 -2.35
CA PRO A 112 -14.55 -9.01 -1.09
C PRO A 112 -13.60 -10.22 -1.20
N LEU A 113 -12.49 -10.20 -0.45
CA LEU A 113 -11.60 -11.35 -0.29
C LEU A 113 -12.17 -12.28 0.79
N GLY A 114 -12.72 -13.41 0.40
CA GLY A 114 -13.35 -14.34 1.35
C GLY A 114 -14.50 -13.68 2.14
N ALA A 115 -14.41 -13.71 3.46
CA ALA A 115 -15.42 -13.14 4.36
C ALA A 115 -15.18 -11.63 4.68
N TRP A 116 -14.10 -11.04 4.20
CA TRP A 116 -13.68 -9.69 4.57
C TRP A 116 -14.41 -8.64 3.71
N ALA A 117 -15.49 -8.10 4.21
CA ALA A 117 -16.25 -7.02 3.56
C ALA A 117 -15.94 -5.66 4.21
N GLY A 118 -16.05 -4.59 3.40
CA GLY A 118 -15.81 -3.21 3.86
C GLY A 118 -14.34 -2.77 3.71
N PRO A 119 -14.07 -1.47 3.82
CA PRO A 119 -12.72 -0.90 3.64
C PRO A 119 -11.69 -1.44 4.62
N VAL A 120 -12.13 -1.64 5.88
CA VAL A 120 -11.35 -2.24 6.96
C VAL A 120 -12.27 -3.22 7.68
N SER A 121 -11.87 -4.48 7.80
CA SER A 121 -12.72 -5.54 8.34
C SER A 121 -12.44 -5.88 9.81
N PHE A 122 -11.55 -5.13 10.47
CA PHE A 122 -11.33 -5.27 11.90
C PHE A 122 -12.56 -4.77 12.68
N THR A 123 -12.96 -5.55 13.68
CA THR A 123 -14.13 -5.26 14.53
C THR A 123 -13.75 -4.53 15.80
N LYS A 124 -12.50 -4.70 16.25
CA LYS A 124 -11.96 -3.94 17.38
C LYS A 124 -11.68 -2.52 16.96
N THR A 125 -11.79 -1.60 17.93
CA THR A 125 -11.62 -0.17 17.67
C THR A 125 -10.62 0.46 18.63
N PHE A 126 -9.97 1.51 18.14
CA PHE A 126 -9.25 2.47 18.97
C PHE A 126 -9.95 3.84 18.81
N GLY A 127 -10.64 4.30 19.86
CA GLY A 127 -11.64 5.35 19.74
C GLY A 127 -12.76 4.91 18.79
N THR A 128 -12.96 5.65 17.70
CA THR A 128 -13.96 5.33 16.66
C THR A 128 -13.36 4.61 15.43
N MET A 129 -12.04 4.45 15.40
CA MET A 129 -11.32 3.89 14.25
C MET A 129 -11.21 2.37 14.39
N PRO A 130 -11.49 1.59 13.33
CA PRO A 130 -11.17 0.16 13.30
C PRO A 130 -9.68 -0.04 13.59
N ALA A 131 -9.34 -1.05 14.39
CA ALA A 131 -7.97 -1.25 14.83
C ALA A 131 -7.63 -2.73 15.04
N VAL A 132 -6.35 -3.05 14.89
CA VAL A 132 -5.77 -4.34 15.27
C VAL A 132 -4.68 -4.10 16.30
N THR A 133 -4.66 -4.93 17.34
CA THR A 133 -3.61 -4.92 18.37
C THR A 133 -2.64 -6.07 18.13
N PHE A 134 -1.37 -5.76 18.01
CA PHE A 134 -0.30 -6.75 18.01
C PHE A 134 0.18 -6.95 19.45
N HIS A 135 0.23 -8.21 19.86
CA HIS A 135 0.61 -8.60 21.22
C HIS A 135 2.10 -8.95 21.29
N ARG A 136 2.66 -8.90 22.50
CA ARG A 136 4.06 -9.23 22.79
C ARG A 136 4.47 -10.66 22.40
N ASP A 137 3.52 -11.57 22.25
CA ASP A 137 3.74 -12.95 21.79
C ASP A 137 3.79 -13.06 20.25
N GLY A 138 3.63 -11.94 19.54
CA GLY A 138 3.62 -11.87 18.10
C GLY A 138 2.29 -12.16 17.43
N SER A 139 1.23 -12.42 18.20
CA SER A 139 -0.13 -12.62 17.69
C SER A 139 -0.83 -11.28 17.41
N ALA A 140 -1.92 -11.34 16.64
CA ALA A 140 -2.84 -10.23 16.47
C ALA A 140 -4.14 -10.46 17.24
N SER A 141 -4.79 -9.39 17.67
CA SER A 141 -6.04 -9.45 18.43
C SER A 141 -7.17 -10.14 17.67
N GLU A 142 -7.17 -10.03 16.34
CA GLU A 142 -8.12 -10.68 15.44
C GLU A 142 -7.52 -10.81 14.03
N ALA A 143 -8.09 -11.68 13.21
CA ALA A 143 -7.81 -11.72 11.79
C ALA A 143 -8.66 -10.66 11.08
N GLY A 144 -8.16 -10.11 9.98
CA GLY A 144 -8.89 -9.11 9.22
C GLY A 144 -8.15 -8.66 7.99
N ALA A 145 -8.78 -7.79 7.22
CA ALA A 145 -8.22 -7.24 6.00
C ALA A 145 -8.43 -5.73 5.89
N VAL A 146 -7.53 -5.09 5.19
CA VAL A 146 -7.57 -3.66 4.86
C VAL A 146 -7.48 -3.53 3.35
N TYR A 147 -8.44 -2.81 2.77
CA TYR A 147 -8.49 -2.55 1.35
C TYR A 147 -8.03 -1.15 1.05
N LEU A 148 -7.16 -1.04 0.07
CA LEU A 148 -6.67 0.20 -0.49
C LEU A 148 -7.05 0.27 -1.97
N THR A 149 -7.48 1.42 -2.42
CA THR A 149 -7.83 1.63 -3.82
C THR A 149 -7.49 3.05 -4.25
N THR A 150 -7.54 3.31 -5.55
CA THR A 150 -7.41 4.68 -6.05
C THR A 150 -8.70 5.48 -5.83
N ALA A 151 -8.59 6.78 -5.63
CA ALA A 151 -9.74 7.67 -5.50
C ALA A 151 -10.71 7.56 -6.70
N ARG A 152 -10.18 7.35 -7.92
CA ARG A 152 -10.99 7.12 -9.12
C ARG A 152 -11.81 5.83 -9.05
N ALA A 153 -11.25 4.76 -8.49
CA ALA A 153 -11.96 3.48 -8.35
C ALA A 153 -12.99 3.54 -7.22
N ALA A 154 -12.74 4.31 -6.17
CA ALA A 154 -13.69 4.56 -5.09
C ALA A 154 -14.89 5.41 -5.56
N ALA A 155 -14.66 6.34 -6.49
CA ALA A 155 -15.70 7.23 -7.03
C ALA A 155 -16.60 6.61 -8.09
N GLY A 156 -16.20 5.46 -8.69
CA GLY A 156 -16.99 4.89 -9.79
C GLY A 156 -16.60 3.49 -10.22
N SER A 157 -17.39 2.90 -11.12
CA SER A 157 -17.16 1.58 -11.69
C SER A 157 -16.07 1.59 -12.77
N GLY A 158 -15.48 0.42 -13.03
CA GLY A 158 -14.54 0.22 -14.14
C GLY A 158 -13.07 0.17 -13.77
N HIS A 159 -12.72 0.47 -12.52
CA HIS A 159 -11.33 0.46 -12.04
C HIS A 159 -11.06 -0.54 -10.89
N ALA A 160 -11.86 -1.61 -10.81
CA ALA A 160 -11.71 -2.64 -9.76
C ALA A 160 -10.30 -3.27 -9.72
N GLY A 161 -9.57 -3.27 -10.83
CA GLY A 161 -8.17 -3.70 -10.90
C GLY A 161 -7.18 -2.81 -10.14
N ASP A 162 -7.59 -1.61 -9.71
CA ASP A 162 -6.75 -0.71 -8.91
C ASP A 162 -6.78 -1.06 -7.41
N SER A 163 -7.60 -2.02 -6.99
CA SER A 163 -7.75 -2.37 -5.59
C SER A 163 -6.69 -3.34 -5.12
N ARG A 164 -6.30 -3.16 -3.87
CA ARG A 164 -5.31 -3.97 -3.13
C ARG A 164 -5.91 -4.37 -1.80
N VAL A 165 -5.51 -5.52 -1.29
CA VAL A 165 -5.91 -5.94 0.05
C VAL A 165 -4.73 -6.51 0.82
N ILE A 166 -4.67 -6.15 2.08
CA ILE A 166 -3.70 -6.64 3.06
C ILE A 166 -4.49 -7.44 4.08
N GLU A 167 -4.22 -8.72 4.16
CA GLU A 167 -4.83 -9.64 5.12
C GLU A 167 -3.86 -9.90 6.26
N THR A 168 -4.36 -9.89 7.49
CA THR A 168 -3.61 -10.21 8.71
C THR A 168 -4.21 -11.45 9.36
N ASP A 169 -3.38 -12.47 9.61
CA ASP A 169 -3.74 -13.67 10.36
C ASP A 169 -3.69 -13.40 11.86
N ARG A 170 -4.65 -13.98 12.62
CA ARG A 170 -4.72 -13.76 14.06
C ARG A 170 -3.57 -14.43 14.82
N ALA A 171 -3.30 -15.69 14.54
CA ALA A 171 -2.40 -16.49 15.37
C ALA A 171 -0.93 -16.09 15.22
N THR A 172 -0.54 -15.79 13.99
CA THR A 172 0.84 -15.50 13.61
C THR A 172 1.06 -14.03 13.28
N ALA A 173 0.00 -13.23 13.23
CA ALA A 173 -0.02 -11.86 12.71
C ALA A 173 0.64 -11.74 11.32
N ARG A 174 0.67 -12.85 10.56
CA ARG A 174 1.26 -12.87 9.22
C ARG A 174 0.46 -11.96 8.30
N VAL A 175 1.17 -11.08 7.62
CA VAL A 175 0.62 -10.18 6.62
C VAL A 175 0.72 -10.83 5.24
N SER A 176 -0.38 -10.87 4.52
CA SER A 176 -0.47 -11.35 3.13
C SER A 176 -1.02 -10.24 2.25
N TRP A 177 -0.47 -10.12 1.04
CA TRP A 177 -0.84 -9.09 0.08
C TRP A 177 -1.53 -9.70 -1.12
N TYR A 178 -2.57 -9.02 -1.63
CA TYR A 178 -3.26 -9.44 -2.82
C TYR A 178 -3.58 -8.23 -3.71
N ARG A 179 -3.51 -8.44 -5.00
CA ARG A 179 -3.95 -7.51 -6.04
C ARG A 179 -5.27 -7.95 -6.62
N SER A 180 -6.15 -7.01 -6.85
CA SER A 180 -7.40 -7.29 -7.58
C SER A 180 -7.09 -7.66 -9.03
N ALA A 181 -7.63 -8.80 -9.45
CA ALA A 181 -7.65 -9.28 -10.84
C ALA A 181 -9.06 -9.78 -11.12
N PRO A 182 -10.03 -8.86 -11.28
CA PRO A 182 -11.46 -9.20 -11.32
C PRO A 182 -11.74 -10.35 -12.29
N PRO A 183 -12.56 -11.32 -11.87
CA PRO A 183 -13.39 -11.37 -10.66
C PRO A 183 -12.68 -11.94 -9.41
N THR A 184 -11.38 -12.11 -9.43
CA THR A 184 -10.60 -12.78 -8.37
C THR A 184 -9.49 -11.89 -7.78
N TRP A 185 -8.77 -12.45 -6.80
CA TRP A 185 -7.59 -11.84 -6.22
C TRP A 185 -6.34 -12.68 -6.52
N LYS A 186 -5.25 -12.03 -6.88
CA LYS A 186 -3.94 -12.65 -7.04
C LYS A 186 -3.08 -12.33 -5.83
N ARG A 187 -2.48 -13.36 -5.23
CA ARG A 187 -1.55 -13.20 -4.11
C ARG A 187 -0.18 -12.74 -4.61
N GLY A 188 0.46 -11.85 -3.84
CA GLY A 188 1.79 -11.32 -4.11
C GLY A 188 1.78 -10.00 -4.89
N PHE A 189 2.99 -9.51 -5.15
CA PHE A 189 3.26 -8.31 -5.93
C PHE A 189 3.39 -8.63 -7.41
#